data_ac786295f94e279fe39e7f2b318584d5
#
_entry.id   ac786295f94e279fe39e7f2b318584d5
#
_cell.length_a   1.000
_cell.length_b   1.000
_cell.length_c   1.000
_cell.angle_alpha   90.00
_cell.angle_beta   90.00
_cell.angle_gamma   90.00
#
_symmetry.space_group_name_H-M   'P 1'
#
loop_
_entity.id
_entity.type
_entity.pdbx_description
1 polymer ?
#
loop_
_entity_poly.entity_id
_entity_poly.type
_entity_poly.pdbx_seq_one_letter_code
_entity_poly.pdbx_strand_id
1 'polypeptide(L)'
;VCLKQDGTLLVTEPDLGGNSTMEEILSITDAVQAVWQGESLAVLCKDGMVRNAGYVEYWQEYATEVNDWRNVSMLASNNSDLFGLIKDGSVLRTEFDGISISGSVLKELGEEKAIETAKRQKEITPDLIAKWKNIKEISVGSTQIVGLLADGSAVAAGFPEQIGRVDYNTGLALDGSCKVDEWTELKQILALFGETIGLKTNGTLLTTAEMPEEWKQYSDIESIWGREWTAAAIRSDGTVVYLREGDDRYGQNNVSGWTDMVQLAVGENHTVGLRSDGTVTAVGDNFAGQCDVEDWTNIVSVAAGESGTVGITEDGRVLLAGTLPGDYFVAETWPAVSVPEG
;
A
#
# COMPACT_ATOMS: atom_id res chain seq x y z
N VAL A 1 5.51 -10.93 -5.21
CA VAL A 1 6.74 -11.19 -4.45
C VAL A 1 6.37 -11.70 -3.07
N CYS A 2 7.01 -12.76 -2.63
CA CYS A 2 6.94 -13.24 -1.26
C CYS A 2 8.30 -13.07 -0.58
N LEU A 3 8.29 -12.46 0.59
CA LEU A 3 9.47 -12.34 1.45
C LEU A 3 9.48 -13.50 2.45
N LYS A 4 10.56 -14.26 2.45
CA LYS A 4 10.77 -15.35 3.42
C LYS A 4 11.36 -14.82 4.73
N GLN A 5 11.16 -15.54 5.83
CA GLN A 5 11.71 -15.17 7.14
C GLN A 5 13.25 -15.19 7.15
N ASP A 6 13.89 -16.05 6.35
CA ASP A 6 15.34 -16.05 6.18
C ASP A 6 15.85 -14.80 5.43
N GLY A 7 14.95 -13.91 4.99
CA GLY A 7 15.26 -12.70 4.26
C GLY A 7 15.46 -12.92 2.76
N THR A 8 15.19 -14.13 2.24
CA THR A 8 15.21 -14.37 0.79
C THR A 8 13.86 -14.02 0.16
N LEU A 9 13.86 -13.81 -1.16
CA LEU A 9 12.69 -13.43 -1.92
C LEU A 9 12.27 -14.54 -2.88
N LEU A 10 10.96 -14.68 -3.05
CA LEU A 10 10.34 -15.41 -4.16
C LEU A 10 9.63 -14.41 -5.06
N VAL A 11 9.97 -14.41 -6.33
CA VAL A 11 9.35 -13.57 -7.36
C VAL A 11 8.70 -14.46 -8.40
N THR A 12 7.45 -14.22 -8.72
CA THR A 12 6.65 -15.04 -9.64
C THR A 12 6.95 -14.77 -11.11
N GLU A 13 7.49 -13.59 -11.40
CA GLU A 13 7.91 -13.20 -12.76
C GLU A 13 9.39 -12.77 -12.75
N PRO A 14 10.32 -13.71 -12.95
CA PRO A 14 11.74 -13.36 -13.03
C PRO A 14 12.13 -12.67 -14.35
N ASP A 15 11.27 -12.69 -15.37
CA ASP A 15 11.58 -12.18 -16.70
C ASP A 15 11.06 -10.74 -16.91
N LEU A 16 11.43 -9.83 -16.01
CA LEU A 16 11.27 -8.40 -16.22
C LEU A 16 12.33 -7.87 -17.20
N GLY A 17 12.35 -8.44 -18.42
CA GLY A 17 13.14 -7.89 -19.52
C GLY A 17 14.64 -8.19 -19.51
N GLY A 18 15.09 -9.32 -18.93
CA GLY A 18 16.47 -9.84 -19.14
C GLY A 18 17.59 -9.01 -18.51
N ASN A 19 17.32 -8.29 -17.43
CA ASN A 19 18.31 -7.47 -16.74
C ASN A 19 18.99 -8.21 -15.57
N SER A 20 20.31 -8.08 -15.48
CA SER A 20 21.16 -8.58 -14.40
C SER A 20 20.72 -8.16 -12.99
N THR A 21 19.95 -7.08 -12.87
CA THR A 21 19.45 -6.54 -11.61
C THR A 21 18.44 -7.44 -10.91
N MET A 22 17.67 -8.24 -11.62
CA MET A 22 16.74 -9.19 -10.98
C MET A 22 17.46 -10.36 -10.34
N GLU A 23 18.54 -10.86 -10.96
CA GLU A 23 19.39 -11.91 -10.35
C GLU A 23 20.02 -11.40 -9.04
N GLU A 24 20.42 -10.13 -8.99
CA GLU A 24 20.93 -9.51 -7.76
C GLU A 24 19.86 -9.46 -6.67
N ILE A 25 18.61 -9.05 -7.00
CA ILE A 25 17.48 -9.03 -6.05
C ILE A 25 17.17 -10.43 -5.52
N LEU A 26 17.15 -11.45 -6.38
CA LEU A 26 16.90 -12.82 -5.97
C LEU A 26 18.03 -13.41 -5.11
N SER A 27 19.24 -12.81 -5.15
CA SER A 27 20.37 -13.19 -4.30
C SER A 27 20.32 -12.59 -2.89
N ILE A 28 19.36 -11.66 -2.59
CA ILE A 28 19.20 -11.04 -1.28
C ILE A 28 18.76 -12.11 -0.28
N THR A 29 19.40 -12.13 0.88
CA THR A 29 19.13 -13.06 1.99
C THR A 29 18.80 -12.40 3.30
N ASP A 30 18.69 -11.07 3.30
CA ASP A 30 18.43 -10.23 4.47
C ASP A 30 17.30 -9.21 4.25
N ALA A 31 16.42 -9.46 3.29
CA ALA A 31 15.25 -8.63 3.05
C ALA A 31 14.30 -8.63 4.25
N VAL A 32 13.68 -7.48 4.52
CA VAL A 32 12.67 -7.29 5.58
C VAL A 32 11.36 -6.76 5.05
N GLN A 33 11.37 -6.13 3.85
CA GLN A 33 10.18 -5.66 3.16
C GLN A 33 10.44 -5.63 1.66
N ALA A 34 9.40 -5.88 0.87
CA ALA A 34 9.44 -5.71 -0.56
C ALA A 34 8.16 -5.02 -1.03
N VAL A 35 8.28 -4.03 -1.90
CA VAL A 35 7.15 -3.28 -2.45
C VAL A 35 7.31 -3.12 -3.96
N TRP A 36 6.19 -3.19 -4.68
CA TRP A 36 6.14 -2.88 -6.09
C TRP A 36 5.87 -1.39 -6.32
N GLN A 37 6.54 -0.83 -7.29
CA GLN A 37 6.32 0.51 -7.83
C GLN A 37 6.20 0.40 -9.35
N GLY A 38 4.98 0.40 -9.88
CA GLY A 38 4.77 0.08 -11.29
C GLY A 38 5.39 -1.28 -11.65
N GLU A 39 6.37 -1.28 -12.57
CA GLU A 39 7.07 -2.48 -13.03
C GLU A 39 8.41 -2.74 -12.30
N SER A 40 8.68 -2.00 -11.23
CA SER A 40 9.91 -2.11 -10.44
C SER A 40 9.64 -2.70 -9.05
N LEU A 41 10.58 -3.49 -8.56
CA LEU A 41 10.57 -4.08 -7.22
C LEU A 41 11.62 -3.40 -6.35
N ALA A 42 11.20 -2.79 -5.26
CA ALA A 42 12.08 -2.25 -4.23
C ALA A 42 12.11 -3.18 -3.02
N VAL A 43 13.30 -3.48 -2.52
CA VAL A 43 13.56 -4.38 -1.40
C VAL A 43 14.31 -3.64 -0.32
N LEU A 44 13.74 -3.58 0.89
CA LEU A 44 14.40 -3.11 2.09
C LEU A 44 15.14 -4.27 2.76
N CYS A 45 16.42 -4.07 3.05
CA CYS A 45 17.27 -5.02 3.75
C CYS A 45 17.39 -4.69 5.25
N LYS A 46 17.78 -5.67 6.07
CA LYS A 46 17.96 -5.53 7.55
C LYS A 46 18.91 -4.41 7.94
N ASP A 47 19.90 -4.12 7.12
CA ASP A 47 20.86 -3.03 7.33
C ASP A 47 20.26 -1.64 7.05
N GLY A 48 19.03 -1.57 6.55
CA GLY A 48 18.34 -0.33 6.19
C GLY A 48 18.71 0.21 4.82
N MET A 49 19.39 -0.59 4.00
CA MET A 49 19.61 -0.29 2.58
C MET A 49 18.41 -0.72 1.76
N VAL A 50 18.19 -0.02 0.66
CA VAL A 50 17.18 -0.40 -0.33
C VAL A 50 17.88 -0.86 -1.60
N ARG A 51 17.35 -1.89 -2.21
CA ARG A 51 17.77 -2.40 -3.51
C ARG A 51 16.58 -2.39 -4.45
N ASN A 52 16.81 -2.01 -5.68
CA ASN A 52 15.74 -1.91 -6.67
C ASN A 52 16.10 -2.71 -7.93
N ALA A 53 15.10 -3.39 -8.50
CA ALA A 53 15.18 -4.05 -9.80
C ALA A 53 13.87 -3.87 -10.56
N GLY A 54 13.94 -3.78 -11.88
CA GLY A 54 12.76 -3.64 -12.74
C GLY A 54 13.11 -3.23 -14.16
N TYR A 55 12.08 -3.04 -14.98
CA TYR A 55 12.24 -2.65 -16.37
C TYR A 55 12.79 -1.22 -16.47
N VAL A 56 13.93 -1.06 -17.13
CA VAL A 56 14.86 0.06 -16.96
C VAL A 56 14.78 1.10 -18.09
N GLU A 57 14.01 0.89 -19.16
CA GLU A 57 14.03 1.81 -20.30
C GLU A 57 13.58 3.26 -19.99
N TYR A 58 12.67 3.43 -19.01
CA TYR A 58 12.21 4.74 -18.56
C TYR A 58 12.60 5.11 -17.11
N TRP A 59 13.20 4.17 -16.34
CA TRP A 59 13.38 4.28 -14.89
C TRP A 59 14.86 4.19 -14.45
N GLN A 60 15.83 4.21 -15.37
CA GLN A 60 17.26 4.01 -15.05
C GLN A 60 17.83 5.05 -14.07
N GLU A 61 17.41 6.30 -14.15
CA GLU A 61 17.87 7.34 -13.24
C GLU A 61 17.42 7.11 -11.80
N TYR A 62 16.21 6.58 -11.61
CA TYR A 62 15.59 6.32 -10.30
C TYR A 62 16.16 5.11 -9.57
N ALA A 63 16.48 4.04 -10.30
CA ALA A 63 17.05 2.84 -9.72
C ALA A 63 18.40 3.12 -9.03
N THR A 64 19.17 4.07 -9.54
CA THR A 64 20.46 4.49 -8.93
C THR A 64 20.26 5.30 -7.67
N GLU A 65 19.27 6.19 -7.63
CA GLU A 65 18.97 7.03 -6.47
C GLU A 65 18.50 6.22 -5.26
N VAL A 66 17.59 5.27 -5.47
CA VAL A 66 17.06 4.40 -4.42
C VAL A 66 18.15 3.52 -3.79
N ASN A 67 19.13 3.06 -4.57
CA ASN A 67 20.26 2.29 -4.07
C ASN A 67 21.17 3.09 -3.13
N ASP A 68 21.06 4.42 -3.12
CA ASP A 68 21.77 5.29 -2.18
C ASP A 68 21.00 5.53 -0.87
N TRP A 69 19.75 5.08 -0.77
CA TRP A 69 18.98 5.21 0.45
C TRP A 69 19.57 4.37 1.60
N ARG A 70 19.66 4.97 2.77
CA ARG A 70 20.26 4.36 3.97
C ARG A 70 19.40 4.60 5.20
N ASN A 71 19.51 3.70 6.17
CA ASN A 71 18.75 3.77 7.42
C ASN A 71 17.23 3.77 7.22
N VAL A 72 16.76 3.18 6.12
CA VAL A 72 15.34 3.02 5.86
C VAL A 72 14.76 2.01 6.87
N SER A 73 13.59 2.30 7.39
CA SER A 73 12.84 1.45 8.33
C SER A 73 11.54 0.90 7.74
N MET A 74 11.01 1.56 6.71
CA MET A 74 9.77 1.19 6.04
C MET A 74 9.79 1.71 4.59
N LEU A 75 9.24 0.94 3.68
CA LEU A 75 8.92 1.37 2.32
C LEU A 75 7.41 1.45 2.13
N ALA A 76 6.98 2.39 1.32
CA ALA A 76 5.62 2.48 0.80
C ALA A 76 5.67 2.98 -0.64
N SER A 77 4.68 2.60 -1.44
CA SER A 77 4.62 2.98 -2.85
C SER A 77 3.19 3.21 -3.31
N ASN A 78 3.05 3.98 -4.35
CA ASN A 78 1.92 3.96 -5.26
C ASN A 78 2.42 3.53 -6.65
N ASN A 79 1.59 3.65 -7.69
CA ASN A 79 1.99 3.24 -9.05
C ASN A 79 3.12 4.10 -9.64
N SER A 80 3.43 5.26 -9.07
CA SER A 80 4.37 6.23 -9.64
C SER A 80 5.60 6.47 -8.75
N ASP A 81 5.43 6.47 -7.44
CA ASP A 81 6.46 6.88 -6.49
C ASP A 81 6.80 5.78 -5.48
N LEU A 82 8.05 5.76 -5.05
CA LEU A 82 8.52 5.02 -3.90
C LEU A 82 8.86 5.99 -2.77
N PHE A 83 8.47 5.63 -1.57
CA PHE A 83 8.75 6.38 -0.35
C PHE A 83 9.53 5.51 0.63
N GLY A 84 10.53 6.11 1.26
CA GLY A 84 11.33 5.48 2.32
C GLY A 84 11.22 6.26 3.61
N LEU A 85 10.68 5.64 4.66
CA LEU A 85 10.72 6.19 6.01
C LEU A 85 12.08 5.89 6.62
N ILE A 86 12.81 6.92 7.03
CA ILE A 86 14.12 6.81 7.65
C ILE A 86 13.96 6.62 9.17
N LYS A 87 14.92 5.93 9.81
CA LYS A 87 14.91 5.68 11.26
C LYS A 87 14.88 6.94 12.13
N ASP A 88 15.26 8.10 11.60
CA ASP A 88 15.15 9.39 12.29
C ASP A 88 13.79 10.07 12.15
N GLY A 89 12.85 9.42 11.46
CA GLY A 89 11.50 9.91 11.20
C GLY A 89 11.39 10.89 10.04
N SER A 90 12.43 11.04 9.21
CA SER A 90 12.34 11.74 7.92
C SER A 90 11.86 10.79 6.83
N VAL A 91 11.36 11.35 5.74
CA VAL A 91 10.84 10.59 4.60
C VAL A 91 11.59 10.96 3.34
N LEU A 92 12.05 9.96 2.59
CA LEU A 92 12.59 10.08 1.24
C LEU A 92 11.49 9.76 0.22
N ARG A 93 11.63 10.31 -0.97
CA ARG A 93 10.76 10.06 -2.11
C ARG A 93 11.59 9.95 -3.37
N THR A 94 11.26 9.03 -4.27
CA THR A 94 11.80 9.03 -5.63
C THR A 94 11.22 10.22 -6.40
N GLU A 95 12.06 10.93 -7.14
CA GLU A 95 11.57 11.99 -8.03
C GLU A 95 11.05 11.38 -9.34
N PHE A 96 9.74 11.38 -9.53
CA PHE A 96 9.14 11.01 -10.81
C PHE A 96 9.19 12.20 -11.77
N ASP A 97 9.96 12.09 -12.87
CA ASP A 97 9.99 13.12 -13.93
C ASP A 97 8.74 13.10 -14.82
N GLY A 98 7.96 12.03 -14.76
CA GLY A 98 6.70 11.94 -15.44
C GLY A 98 5.68 12.93 -14.88
N ILE A 99 4.79 13.39 -15.75
CA ILE A 99 3.72 14.30 -15.39
C ILE A 99 2.42 13.58 -15.71
N SER A 100 1.64 13.28 -14.68
CA SER A 100 0.28 12.78 -14.86
C SER A 100 -0.67 13.96 -15.01
N ILE A 101 -1.30 14.09 -16.18
CA ILE A 101 -2.24 15.18 -16.46
C ILE A 101 -3.65 14.61 -16.55
N SER A 102 -4.58 15.16 -15.77
CA SER A 102 -5.97 14.71 -15.83
C SER A 102 -6.58 14.99 -17.24
N GLY A 103 -7.45 14.08 -17.70
CA GLY A 103 -8.09 14.22 -19.01
C GLY A 103 -8.89 15.51 -19.16
N SER A 104 -9.37 16.10 -18.07
CA SER A 104 -10.04 17.42 -18.07
C SER A 104 -9.08 18.55 -18.41
N VAL A 105 -7.89 18.57 -17.83
CA VAL A 105 -6.86 19.58 -18.11
C VAL A 105 -6.31 19.43 -19.53
N LEU A 106 -6.09 18.21 -20.01
CA LEU A 106 -5.71 17.95 -21.41
C LEU A 106 -6.76 18.48 -22.39
N LYS A 107 -8.03 18.28 -22.08
CA LYS A 107 -9.14 18.74 -22.93
C LYS A 107 -9.27 20.27 -22.94
N GLU A 108 -8.99 20.91 -21.81
CA GLU A 108 -9.10 22.37 -21.68
C GLU A 108 -7.91 23.12 -22.29
N LEU A 109 -6.69 22.66 -22.04
CA LEU A 109 -5.46 23.38 -22.39
C LEU A 109 -4.78 22.86 -23.65
N GLY A 110 -5.05 21.63 -24.08
CA GLY A 110 -4.24 20.89 -25.05
C GLY A 110 -2.94 20.34 -24.43
N GLU A 111 -2.37 19.33 -25.09
CA GLU A 111 -1.26 18.53 -24.52
C GLU A 111 0.00 19.35 -24.21
N GLU A 112 0.48 20.16 -25.18
CA GLU A 112 1.73 20.92 -25.01
C GLU A 112 1.64 21.95 -23.88
N LYS A 113 0.53 22.69 -23.82
CA LYS A 113 0.31 23.69 -22.76
C LYS A 113 0.04 23.07 -21.41
N ALA A 114 -0.61 21.91 -21.38
CA ALA A 114 -0.82 21.14 -20.17
C ALA A 114 0.52 20.67 -19.59
N ILE A 115 1.43 20.14 -20.41
CA ILE A 115 2.78 19.73 -19.99
C ILE A 115 3.59 20.92 -19.48
N GLU A 116 3.59 22.06 -20.18
CA GLU A 116 4.30 23.27 -19.73
C GLU A 116 3.76 23.78 -18.38
N THR A 117 2.44 23.81 -18.25
CA THR A 117 1.78 24.19 -17.00
C THR A 117 2.20 23.26 -15.85
N ALA A 118 2.24 21.97 -16.13
CA ALA A 118 2.62 20.92 -15.21
C ALA A 118 4.05 21.10 -14.67
N LYS A 119 5.01 21.25 -15.57
CA LYS A 119 6.41 21.47 -15.19
C LYS A 119 6.53 22.68 -14.26
N ARG A 120 5.90 23.81 -14.64
CA ARG A 120 5.90 25.01 -13.81
C ARG A 120 5.26 24.80 -12.43
N GLN A 121 4.19 24.02 -12.36
CA GLN A 121 3.50 23.74 -11.10
C GLN A 121 4.34 22.87 -10.18
N LYS A 122 5.00 21.83 -10.72
CA LYS A 122 5.95 20.99 -9.96
C LYS A 122 7.07 21.83 -9.32
N GLU A 123 7.60 22.82 -10.05
CA GLU A 123 8.65 23.71 -9.57
C GLU A 123 8.22 24.65 -8.42
N ILE A 124 6.95 25.08 -8.41
CA ILE A 124 6.45 26.04 -7.42
C ILE A 124 5.73 25.42 -6.24
N THR A 125 5.32 24.15 -6.35
CA THR A 125 4.63 23.46 -5.24
C THR A 125 5.59 23.17 -4.10
N PRO A 126 5.26 23.56 -2.85
CA PRO A 126 6.12 23.31 -1.71
C PRO A 126 6.39 21.81 -1.49
N ASP A 127 7.65 21.44 -1.35
CA ASP A 127 8.00 20.10 -0.86
C ASP A 127 7.74 20.02 0.66
N LEU A 128 6.55 19.54 1.00
CA LEU A 128 6.14 19.38 2.39
C LEU A 128 6.82 18.17 3.04
N ILE A 129 7.06 17.11 2.26
CA ILE A 129 7.61 15.83 2.76
C ILE A 129 9.02 16.01 3.30
N ALA A 130 9.85 16.81 2.62
CA ALA A 130 11.23 17.10 3.05
C ALA A 130 11.31 17.78 4.44
N LYS A 131 10.19 18.36 4.92
CA LYS A 131 10.13 19.01 6.25
C LYS A 131 9.70 18.05 7.36
N TRP A 132 9.24 16.86 7.02
CA TRP A 132 8.71 15.92 8.00
C TRP A 132 9.80 15.36 8.90
N LYS A 133 9.46 15.20 10.18
CA LYS A 133 10.31 14.64 11.23
C LYS A 133 9.45 13.85 12.21
N ASN A 134 10.07 12.91 12.92
CA ASN A 134 9.41 12.07 13.93
C ASN A 134 8.26 11.22 13.37
N ILE A 135 8.26 10.94 12.08
CA ILE A 135 7.30 10.03 11.47
C ILE A 135 7.62 8.60 11.92
N LYS A 136 6.62 7.85 12.34
CA LYS A 136 6.73 6.43 12.71
C LYS A 136 6.09 5.49 11.70
N GLU A 137 5.16 6.01 10.89
CA GLU A 137 4.44 5.24 9.88
C GLU A 137 4.04 6.16 8.73
N ILE A 138 4.04 5.66 7.51
CA ILE A 138 3.53 6.35 6.33
C ILE A 138 2.47 5.50 5.65
N SER A 139 1.43 6.15 5.13
CA SER A 139 0.43 5.55 4.26
C SER A 139 0.30 6.38 2.99
N VAL A 140 0.30 5.69 1.84
CA VAL A 140 0.35 6.33 0.52
C VAL A 140 -0.93 6.00 -0.23
N GLY A 141 -1.66 7.04 -0.61
CA GLY A 141 -2.81 6.95 -1.50
C GLY A 141 -2.45 7.38 -2.92
N SER A 142 -3.45 7.48 -3.78
CA SER A 142 -3.22 7.88 -5.19
C SER A 142 -2.94 9.36 -5.38
N THR A 143 -3.36 10.23 -4.45
CA THR A 143 -3.22 11.69 -4.56
C THR A 143 -2.41 12.33 -3.43
N GLN A 144 -2.14 11.57 -2.36
CA GLN A 144 -1.48 12.06 -1.15
C GLN A 144 -0.66 10.99 -0.45
N ILE A 145 0.26 11.45 0.38
CA ILE A 145 0.92 10.67 1.42
C ILE A 145 0.55 11.24 2.78
N VAL A 146 0.38 10.39 3.76
CA VAL A 146 0.09 10.74 5.15
C VAL A 146 1.16 10.13 6.04
N GLY A 147 1.67 10.91 6.98
CA GLY A 147 2.63 10.48 8.00
C GLY A 147 1.97 10.49 9.38
N LEU A 148 2.09 9.39 10.11
CA LEU A 148 1.71 9.30 11.52
C LEU A 148 2.94 9.60 12.37
N LEU A 149 2.85 10.61 13.24
CA LEU A 149 3.93 11.00 14.12
C LEU A 149 3.97 10.14 15.40
N ALA A 150 5.12 10.13 16.04
CA ALA A 150 5.32 9.38 17.28
C ALA A 150 4.42 9.84 18.44
N ASP A 151 3.95 11.09 18.41
CA ASP A 151 3.02 11.65 19.41
C ASP A 151 1.53 11.35 19.12
N GLY A 152 1.25 10.67 18.02
CA GLY A 152 -0.11 10.32 17.60
C GLY A 152 -0.83 11.40 16.79
N SER A 153 -0.15 12.46 16.38
CA SER A 153 -0.64 13.42 15.39
C SER A 153 -0.35 12.95 13.97
N ALA A 154 -0.91 13.61 12.96
CA ALA A 154 -0.69 13.31 11.55
C ALA A 154 -0.25 14.53 10.75
N VAL A 155 0.48 14.28 9.66
CA VAL A 155 0.81 15.25 8.63
C VAL A 155 0.48 14.66 7.26
N ALA A 156 0.18 15.50 6.26
CA ALA A 156 -0.10 15.03 4.92
C ALA A 156 0.47 15.97 3.86
N ALA A 157 0.73 15.42 2.68
CA ALA A 157 1.15 16.16 1.49
C ALA A 157 0.47 15.57 0.24
N GLY A 158 0.08 16.44 -0.68
CA GLY A 158 -0.38 16.04 -2.01
C GLY A 158 0.82 15.81 -2.95
N PHE A 159 0.58 15.12 -4.05
CA PHE A 159 1.61 14.86 -5.06
C PHE A 159 1.60 15.95 -6.13
N PRO A 160 2.65 16.80 -6.20
CA PRO A 160 2.69 17.98 -7.07
C PRO A 160 2.61 17.65 -8.57
N GLU A 161 3.00 16.46 -8.97
CA GLU A 161 2.88 15.96 -10.36
C GLU A 161 1.45 15.65 -10.78
N GLN A 162 0.50 15.58 -9.83
CA GLN A 162 -0.91 15.34 -10.11
C GLN A 162 -1.66 16.66 -10.39
N ILE A 163 -1.56 17.15 -11.60
CA ILE A 163 -2.07 18.45 -12.02
C ILE A 163 -3.58 18.54 -11.93
N GLY A 164 -4.04 19.66 -11.36
CA GLY A 164 -5.45 19.91 -11.07
C GLY A 164 -5.97 19.15 -9.85
N ARG A 165 -5.10 18.49 -9.09
CA ARG A 165 -5.45 17.77 -7.86
C ARG A 165 -4.74 18.29 -6.62
N VAL A 166 -3.74 19.15 -6.78
CA VAL A 166 -2.97 19.75 -5.69
C VAL A 166 -3.01 21.27 -5.76
N ASP A 167 -3.15 21.93 -4.62
CA ASP A 167 -3.00 23.38 -4.49
C ASP A 167 -1.51 23.75 -4.50
N TYR A 168 -1.09 24.48 -5.50
CA TYR A 168 0.33 24.82 -5.71
C TYR A 168 0.92 25.76 -4.67
N ASN A 169 0.08 26.51 -3.95
CA ASN A 169 0.54 27.42 -2.91
C ASN A 169 0.76 26.70 -1.59
N THR A 170 -0.04 25.66 -1.32
CA THR A 170 -0.03 24.93 -0.05
C THR A 170 0.62 23.56 -0.13
N GLY A 171 0.69 22.94 -1.32
CA GLY A 171 1.17 21.56 -1.49
C GLY A 171 0.19 20.50 -0.98
N LEU A 172 -1.08 20.89 -0.71
CA LEU A 172 -2.11 19.98 -0.21
C LEU A 172 -3.03 19.53 -1.34
N ALA A 173 -3.55 18.31 -1.25
CA ALA A 173 -4.52 17.80 -2.22
C ALA A 173 -5.82 18.61 -2.17
N LEU A 174 -6.35 18.97 -3.36
CA LEU A 174 -7.56 19.80 -3.51
C LEU A 174 -8.83 19.05 -3.10
N ASP A 175 -8.82 17.72 -3.13
CA ASP A 175 -9.93 16.87 -2.69
C ASP A 175 -10.13 16.87 -1.16
N GLY A 176 -9.23 17.51 -0.43
CA GLY A 176 -9.28 17.62 1.02
C GLY A 176 -8.66 16.43 1.76
N SER A 177 -8.13 15.42 1.07
CA SER A 177 -7.52 14.23 1.67
C SER A 177 -6.34 14.52 2.61
N CYS A 178 -5.76 15.72 2.52
CA CYS A 178 -4.67 16.20 3.39
C CYS A 178 -5.15 16.96 4.64
N LYS A 179 -6.44 17.05 4.95
CA LYS A 179 -6.95 17.79 6.11
C LYS A 179 -6.84 16.99 7.41
N VAL A 180 -5.62 16.79 7.87
CA VAL A 180 -5.30 15.98 9.06
C VAL A 180 -4.66 16.78 10.21
N ASP A 181 -4.46 18.09 10.06
CA ASP A 181 -3.68 18.95 10.99
C ASP A 181 -4.20 18.95 12.44
N GLU A 182 -5.50 18.72 12.64
CA GLU A 182 -6.13 18.69 13.97
C GLU A 182 -6.22 17.26 14.55
N TRP A 183 -5.72 16.26 13.84
CA TRP A 183 -5.82 14.86 14.27
C TRP A 183 -4.79 14.54 15.34
N THR A 184 -5.24 13.90 16.40
CA THR A 184 -4.42 13.50 17.54
C THR A 184 -4.85 12.14 18.08
N GLU A 185 -4.01 11.54 18.92
CA GLU A 185 -4.26 10.24 19.56
C GLU A 185 -4.43 9.08 18.55
N LEU A 186 -3.83 9.21 17.38
CA LEU A 186 -3.91 8.18 16.35
C LEU A 186 -3.00 6.98 16.69
N LYS A 187 -3.49 5.79 16.41
CA LYS A 187 -2.70 4.54 16.42
C LYS A 187 -2.42 4.01 15.01
N GLN A 188 -3.26 4.37 14.02
CA GLN A 188 -3.11 3.95 12.62
C GLN A 188 -3.67 5.01 11.67
N ILE A 189 -3.12 5.07 10.46
CA ILE A 189 -3.58 5.90 9.36
C ILE A 189 -3.75 5.05 8.10
N LEU A 190 -4.67 5.44 7.23
CA LEU A 190 -4.91 4.79 5.95
C LEU A 190 -5.21 5.86 4.90
N ALA A 191 -4.34 6.00 3.91
CA ALA A 191 -4.54 6.88 2.76
C ALA A 191 -5.18 6.08 1.62
N LEU A 192 -6.29 6.58 1.11
CA LEU A 192 -7.08 6.00 0.03
C LEU A 192 -7.08 6.96 -1.18
N PHE A 193 -7.85 6.66 -2.21
CA PHE A 193 -8.07 7.61 -3.29
C PHE A 193 -8.95 8.76 -2.81
N GLY A 194 -8.36 9.95 -2.67
CA GLY A 194 -9.05 11.18 -2.30
C GLY A 194 -9.58 11.24 -0.86
N GLU A 195 -9.15 10.34 0.01
CA GLU A 195 -9.57 10.29 1.41
C GLU A 195 -8.45 9.77 2.31
N THR A 196 -8.42 10.25 3.53
CA THR A 196 -7.60 9.68 4.60
C THR A 196 -8.50 9.26 5.75
N ILE A 197 -8.26 8.07 6.28
CA ILE A 197 -8.91 7.54 7.49
C ILE A 197 -7.87 7.47 8.61
N GLY A 198 -8.23 7.97 9.79
CA GLY A 198 -7.44 7.86 11.01
C GLY A 198 -8.14 6.99 12.04
N LEU A 199 -7.43 6.06 12.65
CA LEU A 199 -7.91 5.27 13.77
C LEU A 199 -7.25 5.77 15.06
N LYS A 200 -8.07 6.22 15.99
CA LYS A 200 -7.63 6.68 17.31
C LYS A 200 -7.35 5.51 18.26
N THR A 201 -6.55 5.77 19.27
CA THR A 201 -6.20 4.79 20.33
C THR A 201 -7.41 4.29 21.12
N ASN A 202 -8.49 5.05 21.15
CA ASN A 202 -9.75 4.70 21.80
C ASN A 202 -10.73 3.93 20.90
N GLY A 203 -10.31 3.54 19.68
CA GLY A 203 -11.13 2.77 18.75
C GLY A 203 -12.13 3.59 17.92
N THR A 204 -12.10 4.93 18.01
CA THR A 204 -12.92 5.80 17.15
C THR A 204 -12.21 6.15 15.86
N LEU A 205 -12.97 6.50 14.82
CA LEU A 205 -12.47 6.84 13.50
C LEU A 205 -12.51 8.34 13.23
N LEU A 206 -11.59 8.81 12.43
CA LEU A 206 -11.58 10.11 11.77
C LEU A 206 -11.52 9.91 10.26
N THR A 207 -12.07 10.85 9.50
CA THR A 207 -11.96 10.87 8.04
C THR A 207 -11.85 12.30 7.54
N THR A 208 -11.13 12.48 6.43
CA THR A 208 -11.08 13.77 5.71
C THR A 208 -12.28 13.99 4.80
N ALA A 209 -13.07 12.96 4.54
CA ALA A 209 -14.36 13.03 3.85
C ALA A 209 -15.50 13.38 4.81
N GLU A 210 -16.73 13.40 4.32
CA GLU A 210 -17.90 13.52 5.18
C GLU A 210 -18.03 12.27 6.06
N MET A 211 -18.07 12.46 7.38
CA MET A 211 -18.17 11.38 8.36
C MET A 211 -19.53 10.69 8.28
N PRO A 212 -19.59 9.39 7.90
CA PRO A 212 -20.84 8.64 7.90
C PRO A 212 -21.43 8.54 9.30
N GLU A 213 -22.77 8.57 9.41
CA GLU A 213 -23.45 8.54 10.72
C GLU A 213 -23.17 7.25 11.51
N GLU A 214 -23.04 6.12 10.80
CA GLU A 214 -22.70 4.83 11.42
C GLU A 214 -21.30 4.82 12.03
N TRP A 215 -20.32 5.55 11.45
CA TRP A 215 -18.95 5.59 11.99
C TRP A 215 -18.90 6.32 13.33
N LYS A 216 -19.81 7.27 13.58
CA LYS A 216 -19.88 8.00 14.85
C LYS A 216 -20.20 7.11 16.05
N GLN A 217 -20.72 5.90 15.79
CA GLN A 217 -21.06 4.92 16.82
C GLN A 217 -19.90 3.98 17.15
N TYR A 218 -18.87 3.93 16.28
CA TYR A 218 -17.73 3.06 16.50
C TYR A 218 -16.80 3.62 17.59
N SER A 219 -16.50 2.79 18.57
CA SER A 219 -15.54 3.06 19.65
C SER A 219 -14.73 1.82 20.01
N ASP A 220 -14.77 0.82 19.13
CA ASP A 220 -14.23 -0.51 19.34
C ASP A 220 -13.45 -1.02 18.11
N ILE A 221 -13.05 -0.12 17.22
CA ILE A 221 -12.21 -0.48 16.07
C ILE A 221 -10.79 -0.79 16.55
N GLU A 222 -10.30 -1.98 16.17
CA GLU A 222 -8.96 -2.44 16.52
C GLU A 222 -7.94 -2.12 15.42
N SER A 223 -8.32 -2.33 14.15
CA SER A 223 -7.45 -2.05 13.01
C SER A 223 -8.26 -1.66 11.77
N ILE A 224 -7.64 -0.90 10.87
CA ILE A 224 -8.21 -0.48 9.58
C ILE A 224 -7.34 -1.01 8.43
N TRP A 225 -8.00 -1.45 7.36
CA TRP A 225 -7.38 -2.06 6.19
C TRP A 225 -8.05 -1.50 4.93
N GLY A 226 -7.30 -1.31 3.87
CA GLY A 226 -7.91 -0.83 2.64
C GLY A 226 -6.92 -0.59 1.52
N ARG A 227 -7.48 -0.36 0.34
CA ARG A 227 -6.75 -0.05 -0.88
C ARG A 227 -7.62 0.82 -1.77
N GLU A 228 -7.04 1.89 -2.32
CA GLU A 228 -7.67 2.81 -3.27
C GLU A 228 -9.08 3.30 -2.87
N TRP A 229 -10.12 2.58 -3.27
CA TRP A 229 -11.51 2.97 -3.09
C TRP A 229 -12.23 2.21 -1.97
N THR A 230 -11.56 1.26 -1.35
CA THR A 230 -12.17 0.29 -0.45
C THR A 230 -11.47 0.30 0.89
N ALA A 231 -12.24 0.33 1.98
CA ALA A 231 -11.71 0.20 3.33
C ALA A 231 -12.64 -0.64 4.22
N ALA A 232 -12.03 -1.45 5.07
CA ALA A 232 -12.70 -2.25 6.07
C ALA A 232 -11.97 -2.15 7.41
N ALA A 233 -12.64 -2.51 8.49
CA ALA A 233 -12.08 -2.49 9.83
C ALA A 233 -12.41 -3.77 10.58
N ILE A 234 -11.49 -4.20 11.44
CA ILE A 234 -11.71 -5.23 12.44
C ILE A 234 -12.06 -4.54 13.76
N ARG A 235 -13.13 -5.00 14.40
CA ARG A 235 -13.52 -4.57 15.75
C ARG A 235 -12.78 -5.40 16.81
N SER A 236 -12.76 -4.90 18.03
CA SER A 236 -12.12 -5.59 19.17
C SER A 236 -12.70 -6.97 19.50
N ASP A 237 -13.91 -7.26 19.04
CA ASP A 237 -14.56 -8.58 19.16
C ASP A 237 -14.25 -9.51 17.96
N GLY A 238 -13.39 -9.07 17.04
CA GLY A 238 -13.02 -9.82 15.83
C GLY A 238 -14.06 -9.79 14.71
N THR A 239 -15.15 -9.03 14.84
CA THR A 239 -16.09 -8.82 13.73
C THR A 239 -15.57 -7.79 12.75
N VAL A 240 -16.09 -7.77 11.52
CA VAL A 240 -15.65 -6.88 10.45
C VAL A 240 -16.76 -5.93 10.05
N VAL A 241 -16.37 -4.69 9.80
CA VAL A 241 -17.25 -3.66 9.22
C VAL A 241 -16.59 -3.06 8.00
N TYR A 242 -17.36 -2.78 6.97
CA TYR A 242 -16.90 -2.02 5.83
C TYR A 242 -16.97 -0.54 6.16
N LEU A 243 -15.89 0.19 5.89
CA LEU A 243 -15.80 1.62 6.14
C LEU A 243 -16.09 2.41 4.87
N ARG A 244 -15.56 1.96 3.74
CA ARG A 244 -15.78 2.59 2.46
C ARG A 244 -16.10 1.52 1.43
N GLU A 245 -17.35 1.56 0.97
CA GLU A 245 -17.83 0.71 -0.10
C GLU A 245 -17.40 1.33 -1.44
N GLY A 246 -16.42 0.73 -2.08
CA GLY A 246 -16.13 0.98 -3.47
C GLY A 246 -17.23 0.44 -4.38
N ASP A 247 -16.88 0.09 -5.61
CA ASP A 247 -17.80 -0.63 -6.50
C ASP A 247 -17.97 -2.08 -6.00
N ASP A 248 -19.09 -2.40 -5.39
CA ASP A 248 -19.42 -3.74 -4.82
C ASP A 248 -20.06 -4.69 -5.85
N ARG A 249 -19.73 -4.54 -7.13
CA ARG A 249 -20.38 -5.36 -8.18
C ARG A 249 -20.12 -6.85 -8.07
N TYR A 250 -19.08 -7.26 -7.34
CA TYR A 250 -18.73 -8.65 -7.11
C TYR A 250 -19.09 -9.15 -5.71
N GLY A 251 -19.64 -8.29 -4.84
CA GLY A 251 -19.98 -8.64 -3.46
C GLY A 251 -18.74 -8.68 -2.53
N GLN A 252 -17.66 -7.98 -2.88
CA GLN A 252 -16.44 -7.93 -2.08
C GLN A 252 -16.63 -7.25 -0.72
N ASN A 253 -17.73 -6.53 -0.52
CA ASN A 253 -18.09 -5.91 0.75
C ASN A 253 -18.94 -6.82 1.66
N ASN A 254 -19.31 -8.02 1.21
CA ASN A 254 -20.17 -8.93 1.96
C ASN A 254 -19.40 -9.69 3.05
N VAL A 255 -18.86 -8.95 4.00
CA VAL A 255 -18.11 -9.47 5.16
C VAL A 255 -18.97 -9.58 6.42
N SER A 256 -20.28 -9.34 6.31
CA SER A 256 -21.22 -9.46 7.42
C SER A 256 -21.25 -10.90 7.94
N GLY A 257 -21.10 -11.07 9.25
CA GLY A 257 -21.02 -12.40 9.87
C GLY A 257 -19.58 -12.97 9.97
N TRP A 258 -18.57 -12.27 9.49
CA TRP A 258 -17.19 -12.63 9.78
C TRP A 258 -16.87 -12.36 11.25
N THR A 259 -16.30 -13.36 11.92
CA THR A 259 -15.91 -13.33 13.34
C THR A 259 -14.49 -13.85 13.51
N ASP A 260 -13.88 -13.51 14.64
CA ASP A 260 -12.56 -13.98 15.04
C ASP A 260 -11.45 -13.52 14.08
N MET A 261 -11.69 -12.43 13.32
CA MET A 261 -10.73 -11.90 12.37
C MET A 261 -9.57 -11.21 13.07
N VAL A 262 -8.36 -11.48 12.58
CA VAL A 262 -7.11 -10.87 13.07
C VAL A 262 -6.38 -10.09 11.98
N GLN A 263 -6.65 -10.38 10.71
CA GLN A 263 -6.10 -9.66 9.56
C GLN A 263 -7.11 -9.62 8.42
N LEU A 264 -7.12 -8.52 7.68
CA LEU A 264 -7.79 -8.42 6.38
C LEU A 264 -6.76 -8.15 5.29
N ALA A 265 -7.08 -8.61 4.08
CA ALA A 265 -6.40 -8.18 2.87
C ALA A 265 -7.45 -7.75 1.85
N VAL A 266 -7.36 -6.51 1.40
CA VAL A 266 -8.29 -5.93 0.43
C VAL A 266 -7.62 -5.94 -0.93
N GLY A 267 -8.10 -6.79 -1.83
CA GLY A 267 -7.72 -6.84 -3.23
C GLY A 267 -8.46 -5.80 -4.06
N GLU A 268 -8.35 -5.87 -5.37
CA GLU A 268 -9.06 -4.94 -6.25
C GLU A 268 -10.57 -5.19 -6.23
N ASN A 269 -10.98 -6.46 -6.35
CA ASN A 269 -12.38 -6.86 -6.44
C ASN A 269 -12.75 -8.01 -5.48
N HIS A 270 -11.91 -8.31 -4.48
CA HIS A 270 -12.18 -9.32 -3.46
C HIS A 270 -11.56 -8.93 -2.12
N THR A 271 -12.12 -9.46 -1.06
CA THR A 271 -11.66 -9.24 0.32
C THR A 271 -11.40 -10.59 0.98
N VAL A 272 -10.28 -10.68 1.68
CA VAL A 272 -9.80 -11.88 2.37
C VAL A 272 -9.70 -11.59 3.85
N GLY A 273 -10.18 -12.50 4.69
CA GLY A 273 -10.07 -12.44 6.15
C GLY A 273 -9.33 -13.64 6.71
N LEU A 274 -8.36 -13.39 7.55
CA LEU A 274 -7.66 -14.39 8.35
C LEU A 274 -8.25 -14.44 9.74
N ARG A 275 -8.65 -15.64 10.20
CA ARG A 275 -9.11 -15.86 11.57
C ARG A 275 -7.96 -16.21 12.52
N SER A 276 -8.21 -15.99 13.79
CA SER A 276 -7.26 -16.28 14.88
C SER A 276 -6.89 -17.76 14.99
N ASP A 277 -7.70 -18.66 14.43
CA ASP A 277 -7.41 -20.11 14.38
C ASP A 277 -6.59 -20.52 13.14
N GLY A 278 -6.18 -19.57 12.31
CA GLY A 278 -5.41 -19.80 11.10
C GLY A 278 -6.24 -20.27 9.89
N THR A 279 -7.57 -20.21 9.96
CA THR A 279 -8.44 -20.42 8.78
C THR A 279 -8.65 -19.11 8.02
N VAL A 280 -8.98 -19.22 6.72
CA VAL A 280 -9.15 -18.07 5.82
C VAL A 280 -10.53 -18.10 5.19
N THR A 281 -11.08 -16.94 4.95
CA THR A 281 -12.31 -16.75 4.18
C THR A 281 -12.13 -15.63 3.17
N ALA A 282 -12.85 -15.69 2.06
CA ALA A 282 -12.81 -14.64 1.05
C ALA A 282 -14.19 -14.42 0.44
N VAL A 283 -14.44 -13.19 -0.03
CA VAL A 283 -15.64 -12.79 -0.77
C VAL A 283 -15.27 -11.85 -1.91
N GLY A 284 -16.09 -11.80 -2.93
CA GLY A 284 -15.91 -10.92 -4.07
C GLY A 284 -15.76 -11.68 -5.38
N ASP A 285 -15.01 -11.10 -6.31
CA ASP A 285 -14.71 -11.73 -7.59
C ASP A 285 -13.94 -13.04 -7.39
N ASN A 286 -14.39 -14.09 -8.09
CA ASN A 286 -13.77 -15.41 -8.07
C ASN A 286 -13.59 -15.99 -9.49
N PHE A 287 -13.53 -15.13 -10.51
CA PHE A 287 -13.36 -15.58 -11.89
C PHE A 287 -12.05 -16.32 -12.12
N ALA A 288 -11.01 -15.92 -11.41
CA ALA A 288 -9.68 -16.56 -11.48
C ALA A 288 -9.47 -17.61 -10.37
N GLY A 289 -10.44 -17.81 -9.46
CA GLY A 289 -10.29 -18.68 -8.29
C GLY A 289 -9.66 -17.98 -7.08
N GLN A 290 -9.58 -16.62 -7.07
CA GLN A 290 -8.92 -15.84 -6.02
C GLN A 290 -9.62 -15.93 -4.65
N CYS A 291 -10.84 -16.42 -4.58
CA CYS A 291 -11.55 -16.70 -3.33
C CYS A 291 -11.55 -18.18 -2.92
N ASP A 292 -10.86 -19.08 -3.65
CA ASP A 292 -10.81 -20.52 -3.35
C ASP A 292 -9.80 -20.80 -2.23
N VAL A 293 -10.10 -20.32 -1.02
CA VAL A 293 -9.25 -20.37 0.18
C VAL A 293 -9.85 -21.20 1.32
N GLU A 294 -10.98 -21.85 1.12
CA GLU A 294 -11.78 -22.52 2.16
C GLU A 294 -11.04 -23.67 2.86
N ASP A 295 -10.13 -24.34 2.14
CA ASP A 295 -9.34 -25.46 2.68
C ASP A 295 -8.03 -25.00 3.36
N TRP A 296 -7.78 -23.69 3.40
CA TRP A 296 -6.56 -23.15 4.00
C TRP A 296 -6.61 -23.19 5.52
N THR A 297 -5.57 -23.76 6.12
CA THR A 297 -5.40 -23.88 7.57
C THR A 297 -3.97 -23.58 7.97
N ASN A 298 -3.76 -23.26 9.25
CA ASN A 298 -2.47 -22.86 9.81
C ASN A 298 -1.87 -21.65 9.09
N ILE A 299 -2.72 -20.74 8.59
CA ILE A 299 -2.30 -19.50 7.95
C ILE A 299 -1.96 -18.48 9.04
N VAL A 300 -0.87 -17.76 8.85
CA VAL A 300 -0.40 -16.70 9.75
C VAL A 300 -0.38 -15.33 9.09
N SER A 301 -0.48 -15.26 7.76
CA SER A 301 -0.60 -14.00 7.03
C SER A 301 -1.27 -14.21 5.69
N VAL A 302 -2.05 -13.22 5.26
CA VAL A 302 -2.72 -13.17 3.95
C VAL A 302 -2.41 -11.87 3.22
N ALA A 303 -2.40 -11.93 1.90
CA ALA A 303 -2.34 -10.78 1.02
C ALA A 303 -3.28 -11.00 -0.17
N ALA A 304 -3.85 -9.91 -0.69
CA ALA A 304 -4.75 -9.91 -1.84
C ALA A 304 -4.25 -8.93 -2.90
N GLY A 305 -4.25 -9.38 -4.15
CA GLY A 305 -3.87 -8.60 -5.32
C GLY A 305 -5.06 -8.25 -6.20
N GLU A 306 -4.84 -8.14 -7.50
CA GLU A 306 -5.88 -7.91 -8.50
C GLU A 306 -6.78 -9.16 -8.66
N SER A 307 -6.18 -10.31 -8.94
CA SER A 307 -6.86 -11.57 -9.25
C SER A 307 -6.29 -12.77 -8.50
N GLY A 308 -5.60 -12.55 -7.39
CA GLY A 308 -4.97 -13.60 -6.61
C GLY A 308 -4.90 -13.29 -5.12
N THR A 309 -4.96 -14.36 -4.34
CA THR A 309 -4.79 -14.37 -2.89
C THR A 309 -3.59 -15.22 -2.53
N VAL A 310 -2.75 -14.72 -1.65
CA VAL A 310 -1.59 -15.43 -1.12
C VAL A 310 -1.76 -15.64 0.38
N GLY A 311 -1.49 -16.86 0.84
CA GLY A 311 -1.44 -17.20 2.26
C GLY A 311 -0.06 -17.75 2.65
N ILE A 312 0.42 -17.38 3.82
CA ILE A 312 1.64 -17.95 4.41
C ILE A 312 1.22 -18.83 5.58
N THR A 313 1.65 -20.10 5.55
CA THR A 313 1.39 -21.06 6.63
C THR A 313 2.41 -20.91 7.75
N GLU A 314 2.07 -21.41 8.95
CA GLU A 314 2.95 -21.41 10.14
C GLU A 314 4.29 -22.15 9.88
N ASP A 315 4.30 -23.19 9.05
CA ASP A 315 5.52 -23.89 8.63
C ASP A 315 6.25 -23.21 7.45
N GLY A 316 5.78 -22.02 7.03
CA GLY A 316 6.42 -21.18 6.05
C GLY A 316 6.14 -21.53 4.59
N ARG A 317 5.15 -22.37 4.29
CA ARG A 317 4.70 -22.59 2.90
C ARG A 317 3.87 -21.42 2.43
N VAL A 318 3.94 -21.16 1.12
CA VAL A 318 3.10 -20.18 0.44
C VAL A 318 1.97 -20.92 -0.29
N LEU A 319 0.75 -20.53 -0.04
CA LEU A 319 -0.44 -20.97 -0.76
C LEU A 319 -0.91 -19.86 -1.70
N LEU A 320 -1.45 -20.24 -2.83
CA LEU A 320 -2.01 -19.33 -3.83
C LEU A 320 -3.42 -19.78 -4.22
N ALA A 321 -4.34 -18.83 -4.27
CA ALA A 321 -5.65 -18.97 -4.89
C ALA A 321 -5.80 -17.91 -5.98
N GLY A 322 -6.34 -18.27 -7.12
CA GLY A 322 -6.46 -17.40 -8.28
C GLY A 322 -5.21 -17.34 -9.14
N THR A 323 -5.05 -16.23 -9.86
CA THR A 323 -3.91 -15.96 -10.74
C THR A 323 -3.11 -14.79 -10.21
N LEU A 324 -1.78 -14.90 -10.33
CA LEU A 324 -0.90 -13.74 -10.23
C LEU A 324 -0.64 -13.23 -11.65
N PRO A 325 -0.34 -11.93 -11.83
CA PRO A 325 0.09 -11.42 -13.13
C PRO A 325 1.25 -12.26 -13.69
N GLY A 326 1.06 -12.86 -14.90
CA GLY A 326 2.02 -13.80 -15.48
C GLY A 326 1.64 -15.28 -15.29
N ASP A 327 1.02 -15.87 -16.29
CA ASP A 327 0.25 -17.14 -16.35
C ASP A 327 0.92 -18.47 -15.91
N TYR A 328 1.99 -18.53 -15.10
CA TYR A 328 2.84 -19.73 -15.06
C TYR A 328 3.21 -20.35 -13.70
N PHE A 329 2.52 -20.06 -12.57
CA PHE A 329 2.95 -20.68 -11.32
C PHE A 329 1.86 -21.42 -10.55
N VAL A 330 2.14 -22.69 -10.26
CA VAL A 330 1.38 -23.52 -9.33
C VAL A 330 2.05 -23.43 -7.97
N ALA A 331 1.32 -22.98 -6.96
CA ALA A 331 1.79 -22.81 -5.58
C ALA A 331 2.40 -24.09 -4.97
N GLU A 332 2.01 -25.25 -5.48
CA GLU A 332 2.50 -26.57 -5.03
C GLU A 332 4.03 -26.76 -5.17
N THR A 333 4.69 -25.94 -6.00
CA THR A 333 6.14 -26.04 -6.24
C THR A 333 6.97 -25.07 -5.40
N TRP A 334 6.32 -24.24 -4.57
CA TRP A 334 7.04 -23.20 -3.81
C TRP A 334 7.72 -23.81 -2.57
N PRO A 335 9.00 -23.47 -2.33
CA PRO A 335 9.66 -23.88 -1.10
C PRO A 335 9.04 -23.23 0.13
N ALA A 336 9.15 -23.88 1.28
CA ALA A 336 8.64 -23.33 2.53
C ALA A 336 9.22 -21.95 2.81
N VAL A 337 8.33 -21.04 3.19
CA VAL A 337 8.64 -19.69 3.66
C VAL A 337 8.57 -19.74 5.18
N SER A 338 9.55 -19.20 5.88
CA SER A 338 9.48 -19.19 7.34
C SER A 338 8.65 -18.02 7.87
N VAL A 339 7.88 -18.27 8.91
CA VAL A 339 6.94 -17.30 9.51
C VAL A 339 7.68 -16.46 10.56
N PRO A 340 7.44 -15.15 10.68
CA PRO A 340 7.98 -14.35 11.77
C PRO A 340 7.53 -14.90 13.14
N GLU A 341 8.46 -15.12 14.06
CA GLU A 341 8.11 -15.34 15.47
C GLU A 341 7.52 -14.02 16.00
N GLY A 342 6.26 -14.07 16.50
CA GLY A 342 5.49 -12.94 17.03
C GLY A 342 6.04 -12.33 18.29
#